data_f457943415ca32dbdc8981b762c8f429
#
_entry.id   f457943415ca32dbdc8981b762c8f429
#
_cell.length_a   1.000
_cell.length_b   1.000
_cell.length_c   1.000
_cell.angle_alpha   90.00
_cell.angle_beta   90.00
_cell.angle_gamma   90.00
#
_symmetry.space_group_name_H-M   'P 1'
#
loop_
_entity.id
_entity.type
_entity.pdbx_description
1 polymer ?
#
loop_
_entity_poly.entity_id
_entity_poly.type
_entity_poly.pdbx_seq_one_letter_code
_entity_poly.pdbx_strand_id
1 'polypeptide(L)'
;MKKILGAASALLMTSALLTGCATSNNSSGGSGGGSNTAKVKVVTSTDVYADLVKQVGGDNVDVHAFVSSTATDPHSYEASASDKLQIKDAKLAVVNGGGYDYFLEKDAGQNNQKVVNAVKTSGKLSDADYDHLIEHHSGEEGHGHNHGSEAEEGGGHEHAHEFNEHLWYDFDTVKKVTNKIADDLA
;
A
#
# COMPACT_ATOMS: atom_id res chain seq x y z
N MET A 1 -24.19 14.85 77.34
CA MET A 1 -24.85 16.10 77.78
C MET A 1 -25.17 16.92 76.51
N LYS A 2 -26.48 17.37 76.49
CA LYS A 2 -27.10 18.37 75.62
C LYS A 2 -27.11 18.08 74.10
N LYS A 3 -28.17 17.54 73.48
CA LYS A 3 -29.51 18.04 73.08
C LYS A 3 -29.50 19.47 72.55
N ILE A 4 -30.03 19.64 71.33
CA ILE A 4 -31.01 20.62 70.84
C ILE A 4 -31.02 20.43 69.28
N LEU A 5 -31.99 19.93 68.58
CA LEU A 5 -33.38 20.32 68.27
C LEU A 5 -33.50 21.62 67.48
N GLY A 6 -34.12 21.55 66.35
CA GLY A 6 -34.80 22.61 65.61
C GLY A 6 -34.28 22.71 64.15
N ALA A 7 -35.06 22.89 63.16
CA ALA A 7 -36.46 22.96 62.90
C ALA A 7 -36.65 22.98 61.38
N ALA A 8 -37.76 22.46 60.95
CA ALA A 8 -38.23 22.45 59.57
C ALA A 8 -38.46 23.87 59.01
N SER A 9 -38.24 24.03 57.70
CA SER A 9 -38.99 25.02 56.89
C SER A 9 -39.09 24.54 55.45
N ALA A 10 -40.29 24.14 55.13
CA ALA A 10 -40.81 23.98 53.78
C ALA A 10 -41.01 25.35 53.18
N LEU A 11 -40.62 25.55 51.94
CA LEU A 11 -41.23 26.57 51.12
C LEU A 11 -41.36 26.09 49.67
N LEU A 12 -42.57 26.12 49.24
CA LEU A 12 -43.19 25.80 47.96
C LEU A 12 -42.89 26.86 46.90
N MET A 13 -43.08 26.44 45.65
CA MET A 13 -43.41 27.22 44.43
C MET A 13 -42.24 27.92 43.75
N THR A 14 -42.08 27.77 42.45
CA THR A 14 -42.98 28.07 41.35
C THR A 14 -42.53 27.44 40.04
N SER A 15 -43.46 26.81 39.34
CA SER A 15 -43.44 26.41 37.97
C SER A 15 -43.30 27.62 37.03
N ALA A 16 -42.30 27.63 36.17
CA ALA A 16 -42.25 28.50 35.01
C ALA A 16 -42.19 27.63 33.73
N LEU A 17 -43.37 27.49 33.12
CA LEU A 17 -43.52 26.97 31.76
C LEU A 17 -43.00 28.06 30.78
N LEU A 18 -41.84 27.82 30.18
CA LEU A 18 -41.45 28.54 28.99
C LEU A 18 -41.68 27.64 27.79
N THR A 19 -42.80 27.87 27.15
CA THR A 19 -43.13 27.44 25.79
C THR A 19 -42.22 28.22 24.83
N GLY A 20 -41.13 27.61 24.41
CA GLY A 20 -40.26 28.15 23.36
C GLY A 20 -40.63 27.53 22.02
N CYS A 21 -41.05 28.38 21.08
CA CYS A 21 -41.45 28.07 19.72
C CYS A 21 -40.48 27.15 19.00
N ALA A 22 -41.00 26.06 18.47
CA ALA A 22 -40.39 25.24 17.46
C ALA A 22 -40.24 26.03 16.16
N THR A 23 -39.03 26.40 15.81
CA THR A 23 -38.68 26.74 14.45
C THR A 23 -38.19 25.45 13.78
N SER A 24 -39.06 24.90 12.95
CA SER A 24 -38.73 23.75 12.11
C SER A 24 -37.73 24.19 11.04
N ASN A 25 -36.45 24.08 11.33
CA ASN A 25 -35.46 23.96 10.28
C ASN A 25 -35.26 22.46 9.97
N ASN A 26 -35.97 22.07 8.92
CA ASN A 26 -35.78 20.74 8.31
C ASN A 26 -34.44 20.72 7.59
N SER A 27 -33.36 20.59 8.31
CA SER A 27 -32.06 20.17 7.77
C SER A 27 -32.05 18.66 7.87
N SER A 28 -32.36 18.01 6.74
CA SER A 28 -32.07 16.62 6.51
C SER A 28 -30.55 16.44 6.56
N GLY A 29 -30.00 16.42 7.77
CA GLY A 29 -28.68 15.91 8.04
C GLY A 29 -28.77 14.40 8.00
N GLY A 30 -28.47 13.82 6.84
CA GLY A 30 -28.22 12.39 6.76
C GLY A 30 -27.08 12.07 7.74
N SER A 31 -27.41 11.46 8.88
CA SER A 31 -26.47 10.70 9.68
C SER A 31 -26.00 9.52 8.80
N GLY A 32 -25.02 9.77 7.95
CA GLY A 32 -24.19 8.72 7.41
C GLY A 32 -23.47 8.11 8.61
N GLY A 33 -24.01 7.01 9.14
CA GLY A 33 -23.28 6.12 10.03
C GLY A 33 -22.08 5.62 9.27
N GLY A 34 -20.97 6.35 9.34
CA GLY A 34 -19.69 5.86 8.89
C GLY A 34 -19.34 4.65 9.72
N SER A 35 -19.59 3.46 9.21
CA SER A 35 -18.93 2.27 9.69
C SER A 35 -17.43 2.59 9.67
N ASN A 36 -16.85 2.70 10.86
CA ASN A 36 -15.41 2.86 11.01
C ASN A 36 -14.76 1.50 10.77
N THR A 37 -14.95 0.97 9.55
CA THR A 37 -14.23 -0.20 9.08
C THR A 37 -12.79 0.20 8.94
N ALA A 38 -11.91 -0.49 9.65
CA ALA A 38 -10.48 -0.25 9.54
C ALA A 38 -10.06 -0.41 8.06
N LYS A 39 -9.38 0.60 7.53
CA LYS A 39 -8.89 0.59 6.16
C LYS A 39 -7.93 -0.57 5.93
N VAL A 40 -7.96 -1.16 4.75
CA VAL A 40 -7.02 -2.19 4.35
C VAL A 40 -5.67 -1.53 4.10
N LYS A 41 -4.65 -1.92 4.88
CA LYS A 41 -3.30 -1.42 4.69
C LYS A 41 -2.67 -2.07 3.47
N VAL A 42 -2.18 -1.25 2.55
CA VAL A 42 -1.50 -1.68 1.33
C VAL A 42 -0.16 -0.96 1.23
N VAL A 43 0.88 -1.69 0.88
CA VAL A 43 2.19 -1.11 0.57
C VAL A 43 2.47 -1.27 -0.92
N THR A 44 3.13 -0.27 -1.49
CA THR A 44 3.55 -0.30 -2.89
C THR A 44 5.00 0.13 -3.01
N SER A 45 5.68 -0.36 -4.01
CA SER A 45 7.04 0.06 -4.28
C SER A 45 7.11 1.53 -4.69
N THR A 46 6.23 1.94 -5.61
CA THR A 46 6.23 3.29 -6.18
C THR A 46 4.86 3.95 -6.13
N ASP A 47 4.84 5.27 -6.32
CA ASP A 47 3.63 6.08 -6.39
C ASP A 47 2.69 5.67 -7.52
N VAL A 48 3.22 5.16 -8.63
CA VAL A 48 2.41 4.71 -9.76
C VAL A 48 1.44 3.60 -9.32
N TYR A 49 1.95 2.62 -8.58
CA TYR A 49 1.10 1.54 -8.06
C TYR A 49 0.22 2.00 -6.90
N ALA A 50 0.70 2.94 -6.08
CA ALA A 50 -0.12 3.54 -5.03
C ALA A 50 -1.35 4.25 -5.60
N ASP A 51 -1.20 4.93 -6.72
CA ASP A 51 -2.30 5.59 -7.41
C ASP A 51 -3.34 4.58 -7.92
N LEU A 52 -2.90 3.48 -8.54
CA LEU A 52 -3.80 2.40 -8.96
C LEU A 52 -4.59 1.81 -7.78
N VAL A 53 -3.91 1.53 -6.66
CA VAL A 53 -4.57 1.00 -5.45
C VAL A 53 -5.59 1.97 -4.90
N LYS A 54 -5.28 3.28 -4.85
CA LYS A 54 -6.20 4.32 -4.37
C LYS A 54 -7.42 4.45 -5.28
N GLN A 55 -7.24 4.38 -6.60
CA GLN A 55 -8.34 4.44 -7.54
C GLN A 55 -9.29 3.25 -7.43
N VAL A 56 -8.76 2.07 -7.12
CA VAL A 56 -9.57 0.85 -6.93
C VAL A 56 -10.23 0.81 -5.55
N GLY A 57 -9.45 1.04 -4.50
CA GLY A 57 -9.89 0.84 -3.12
C GLY A 57 -10.60 2.05 -2.51
N GLY A 58 -10.44 3.25 -3.10
CA GLY A 58 -11.06 4.49 -2.62
C GLY A 58 -10.76 4.74 -1.14
N ASP A 59 -11.80 5.03 -0.37
CA ASP A 59 -11.70 5.31 1.06
C ASP A 59 -11.47 4.06 1.94
N ASN A 60 -11.52 2.87 1.36
CA ASN A 60 -11.37 1.62 2.10
C ASN A 60 -9.92 1.17 2.27
N VAL A 61 -8.98 1.84 1.63
CA VAL A 61 -7.55 1.51 1.68
C VAL A 61 -6.73 2.60 2.37
N ASP A 62 -5.65 2.19 3.02
CA ASP A 62 -4.57 3.02 3.53
C ASP A 62 -3.30 2.59 2.81
N VAL A 63 -2.80 3.44 1.92
CA VAL A 63 -1.75 3.08 0.95
C VAL A 63 -0.48 3.85 1.25
N HIS A 64 0.62 3.12 1.41
CA HIS A 64 1.97 3.67 1.55
C HIS A 64 2.86 3.24 0.38
N ALA A 65 3.46 4.23 -0.31
CA ALA A 65 4.50 4.00 -1.32
C ALA A 65 5.88 4.26 -0.71
N PHE A 66 6.81 3.33 -0.89
CA PHE A 66 8.18 3.49 -0.36
C PHE A 66 8.99 4.46 -1.19
N VAL A 67 8.89 4.38 -2.51
CA VAL A 67 9.57 5.27 -3.44
C VAL A 67 8.56 6.24 -4.04
N SER A 68 8.56 7.46 -3.51
CA SER A 68 7.65 8.55 -3.92
C SER A 68 8.36 9.74 -4.56
N SER A 69 9.66 9.61 -4.82
CA SER A 69 10.48 10.66 -5.41
C SER A 69 11.24 10.12 -6.61
N THR A 70 11.23 10.88 -7.71
CA THR A 70 12.03 10.58 -8.90
C THR A 70 13.55 10.66 -8.65
N ALA A 71 13.97 11.19 -7.50
CA ALA A 71 15.37 11.22 -7.09
C ALA A 71 15.83 9.92 -6.42
N THR A 72 14.91 9.01 -6.10
CA THR A 72 15.19 7.74 -5.45
C THR A 72 15.06 6.63 -6.49
N ASP A 73 16.11 5.85 -6.65
CA ASP A 73 16.14 4.71 -7.54
C ASP A 73 15.56 3.46 -6.84
N PRO A 74 14.47 2.88 -7.34
CA PRO A 74 13.87 1.69 -6.75
C PRO A 74 14.77 0.46 -6.74
N HIS A 75 15.68 0.31 -7.72
CA HIS A 75 16.59 -0.83 -7.80
C HIS A 75 17.58 -0.87 -6.64
N SER A 76 17.98 0.31 -6.16
CA SER A 76 18.95 0.46 -5.07
C SER A 76 18.31 0.80 -3.73
N TYR A 77 16.97 0.79 -3.64
CA TYR A 77 16.28 1.10 -2.40
C TYR A 77 16.43 -0.03 -1.38
N GLU A 78 16.91 0.31 -0.20
CA GLU A 78 17.02 -0.61 0.93
C GLU A 78 15.95 -0.30 1.98
N ALA A 79 15.13 -1.30 2.30
CA ALA A 79 14.09 -1.15 3.30
C ALA A 79 14.69 -0.99 4.69
N SER A 80 14.40 0.13 5.36
CA SER A 80 14.74 0.37 6.75
C SER A 80 13.98 -0.56 7.70
N ALA A 81 14.36 -0.60 8.97
CA ALA A 81 13.62 -1.38 9.96
C ALA A 81 12.16 -0.92 10.11
N SER A 82 11.89 0.37 9.96
CA SER A 82 10.53 0.91 9.96
C SER A 82 9.72 0.46 8.75
N ASP A 83 10.35 0.42 7.57
CA ASP A 83 9.69 -0.04 6.34
C ASP A 83 9.31 -1.51 6.44
N LYS A 84 10.20 -2.35 6.97
CA LYS A 84 9.94 -3.78 7.22
C LYS A 84 8.73 -3.99 8.16
N LEU A 85 8.55 -3.13 9.15
CA LEU A 85 7.36 -3.17 9.99
C LEU A 85 6.09 -2.80 9.22
N GLN A 86 6.16 -1.77 8.37
CA GLN A 86 5.02 -1.39 7.52
C GLN A 86 4.67 -2.49 6.52
N ILE A 87 5.69 -3.10 5.90
CA ILE A 87 5.49 -4.25 5.01
C ILE A 87 4.77 -5.37 5.77
N LYS A 88 5.27 -5.74 6.95
CA LYS A 88 4.69 -6.80 7.78
C LYS A 88 3.23 -6.54 8.17
N ASP A 89 2.88 -5.30 8.42
CA ASP A 89 1.52 -4.90 8.85
C ASP A 89 0.52 -4.79 7.69
N ALA A 90 1.02 -4.73 6.44
CA ALA A 90 0.18 -4.62 5.26
C ALA A 90 -0.56 -5.94 4.97
N LYS A 91 -1.71 -5.83 4.34
CA LYS A 91 -2.50 -6.98 3.85
C LYS A 91 -2.16 -7.34 2.40
N LEU A 92 -1.72 -6.35 1.65
CA LEU A 92 -1.38 -6.46 0.24
C LEU A 92 -0.11 -5.66 -0.04
N ALA A 93 0.81 -6.24 -0.81
CA ALA A 93 1.92 -5.55 -1.41
C ALA A 93 1.74 -5.50 -2.93
N VAL A 94 2.02 -4.35 -3.54
CA VAL A 94 1.99 -4.20 -5.00
C VAL A 94 3.38 -3.80 -5.47
N VAL A 95 3.98 -4.62 -6.29
CA VAL A 95 5.33 -4.46 -6.81
C VAL A 95 5.33 -4.43 -8.33
N ASN A 96 6.33 -3.79 -8.91
CA ASN A 96 6.61 -3.96 -10.32
C ASN A 96 7.11 -5.37 -10.61
N GLY A 97 8.07 -5.82 -9.84
CA GLY A 97 8.77 -7.09 -10.03
C GLY A 97 9.88 -7.00 -11.08
N GLY A 98 10.42 -8.16 -11.43
CA GLY A 98 11.48 -8.25 -12.42
C GLY A 98 12.82 -7.64 -11.98
N GLY A 99 13.05 -7.52 -10.67
CA GLY A 99 14.25 -6.91 -10.11
C GLY A 99 14.14 -5.41 -9.84
N TYR A 100 13.15 -4.73 -10.40
CA TYR A 100 12.97 -3.28 -10.29
C TYR A 100 12.83 -2.79 -8.84
N ASP A 101 12.13 -3.54 -8.00
CA ASP A 101 11.79 -3.21 -6.62
C ASP A 101 11.92 -4.44 -5.70
N TYR A 102 13.02 -5.14 -5.89
CA TYR A 102 13.29 -6.42 -5.23
C TYR A 102 13.17 -6.36 -3.70
N PHE A 103 13.50 -5.22 -3.07
CA PHE A 103 13.39 -5.05 -1.62
C PHE A 103 11.98 -5.35 -1.10
N LEU A 104 10.94 -4.87 -1.80
CA LEU A 104 9.56 -5.08 -1.38
C LEU A 104 9.07 -6.49 -1.72
N GLU A 105 9.41 -6.99 -2.90
CA GLU A 105 9.05 -8.35 -3.32
C GLU A 105 9.60 -9.39 -2.34
N LYS A 106 10.89 -9.27 -1.99
CA LYS A 106 11.57 -10.14 -1.04
C LYS A 106 10.93 -10.10 0.35
N ASP A 107 10.76 -8.91 0.92
CA ASP A 107 10.26 -8.75 2.28
C ASP A 107 8.78 -9.16 2.41
N ALA A 108 7.95 -8.85 1.42
CA ALA A 108 6.55 -9.28 1.38
C ALA A 108 6.43 -10.81 1.23
N GLY A 109 7.25 -11.42 0.38
CA GLY A 109 7.31 -12.88 0.21
C GLY A 109 7.69 -13.60 1.50
N GLN A 110 8.67 -13.10 2.25
CA GLN A 110 9.08 -13.66 3.53
C GLN A 110 7.98 -13.62 4.59
N ASN A 111 7.08 -12.64 4.52
CA ASN A 111 5.95 -12.49 5.44
C ASN A 111 4.70 -13.26 5.00
N ASN A 112 4.77 -14.00 3.89
CA ASN A 112 3.65 -14.75 3.29
C ASN A 112 2.42 -13.86 3.03
N GLN A 113 2.67 -12.63 2.57
CA GLN A 113 1.63 -11.66 2.24
C GLN A 113 1.08 -11.89 0.84
N LYS A 114 -0.12 -11.39 0.56
CA LYS A 114 -0.59 -11.27 -0.82
C LYS A 114 0.29 -10.28 -1.56
N VAL A 115 0.79 -10.66 -2.73
CA VAL A 115 1.62 -9.81 -3.59
C VAL A 115 1.00 -9.74 -4.97
N VAL A 116 0.72 -8.54 -5.44
CA VAL A 116 0.43 -8.25 -6.85
C VAL A 116 1.74 -7.82 -7.49
N ASN A 117 2.28 -8.66 -8.36
CA ASN A 117 3.50 -8.41 -9.09
C ASN A 117 3.13 -8.09 -10.55
N ALA A 118 3.47 -6.89 -11.03
CA ALA A 118 3.06 -6.43 -12.35
C ALA A 118 3.68 -7.25 -13.48
N VAL A 119 4.97 -7.62 -13.37
CA VAL A 119 5.65 -8.45 -14.37
C VAL A 119 4.95 -9.81 -14.49
N LYS A 120 4.71 -10.51 -13.38
CA LYS A 120 4.00 -11.81 -13.39
C LYS A 120 2.57 -11.65 -13.89
N THR A 121 1.86 -10.63 -13.44
CA THR A 121 0.47 -10.36 -13.86
C THR A 121 0.37 -10.01 -15.34
N SER A 122 1.40 -9.41 -15.92
CA SER A 122 1.43 -9.07 -17.35
C SER A 122 1.35 -10.32 -18.24
N GLY A 123 1.95 -11.42 -17.79
CA GLY A 123 2.14 -12.64 -18.58
C GLY A 123 3.15 -12.48 -19.74
N LYS A 124 4.02 -11.47 -19.66
CA LYS A 124 5.03 -11.20 -20.69
C LYS A 124 6.28 -12.05 -20.54
N LEU A 125 6.53 -12.57 -19.35
CA LEU A 125 7.58 -13.52 -19.06
C LEU A 125 7.00 -14.83 -18.59
N SER A 126 7.64 -15.95 -18.95
CA SER A 126 7.38 -17.22 -18.27
C SER A 126 7.91 -17.21 -16.83
N ASP A 127 7.43 -18.11 -15.99
CA ASP A 127 7.94 -18.22 -14.62
C ASP A 127 9.46 -18.52 -14.60
N ALA A 128 9.95 -19.34 -15.54
CA ALA A 128 11.36 -19.68 -15.65
C ALA A 128 12.22 -18.46 -16.04
N ASP A 129 11.75 -17.64 -17.00
CA ASP A 129 12.45 -16.41 -17.39
C ASP A 129 12.44 -15.38 -16.26
N TYR A 130 11.32 -15.32 -15.52
CA TYR A 130 11.21 -14.45 -14.34
C TYR A 130 12.21 -14.85 -13.25
N ASP A 131 12.27 -16.13 -12.91
CA ASP A 131 13.17 -16.64 -11.88
C ASP A 131 14.64 -16.40 -12.26
N HIS A 132 15.00 -16.62 -13.54
CA HIS A 132 16.32 -16.31 -14.06
C HIS A 132 16.65 -14.81 -13.95
N LEU A 133 15.69 -13.92 -14.24
CA LEU A 133 15.86 -12.47 -14.11
C LEU A 133 16.14 -12.08 -12.65
N ILE A 134 15.41 -12.66 -11.71
CA ILE A 134 15.60 -12.39 -10.27
C ILE A 134 16.92 -12.93 -9.73
N GLU A 135 17.38 -14.08 -10.19
CA GLU A 135 18.68 -14.64 -9.75
C GLU A 135 19.83 -13.68 -10.06
N HIS A 136 19.80 -12.99 -11.20
CA HIS A 136 20.81 -11.99 -11.55
C HIS A 136 20.77 -10.76 -10.64
N HIS A 137 19.59 -10.34 -10.18
CA HIS A 137 19.45 -9.20 -9.27
C HIS A 137 19.71 -9.54 -7.79
N SER A 138 19.56 -10.80 -7.38
CA SER A 138 19.82 -11.24 -6.01
C SER A 138 21.28 -11.50 -5.71
N GLY A 139 22.12 -11.61 -6.72
CA GLY A 139 23.55 -11.95 -6.62
C GLY A 139 24.51 -10.77 -6.49
N GLU A 140 24.06 -9.53 -6.59
CA GLU A 140 24.91 -8.32 -6.59
C GLU A 140 25.19 -7.71 -5.21
N GLU A 141 25.24 -8.49 -4.15
CA GLU A 141 25.98 -8.05 -2.97
C GLU A 141 27.49 -8.39 -3.16
N GLY A 142 28.19 -7.60 -3.99
CA GLY A 142 29.64 -7.54 -3.93
C GLY A 142 30.48 -7.98 -5.12
N HIS A 143 30.24 -7.49 -6.33
CA HIS A 143 31.29 -7.52 -7.36
C HIS A 143 31.43 -6.16 -8.05
N GLY A 144 32.50 -5.45 -7.66
CA GLY A 144 32.95 -4.24 -8.35
C GLY A 144 33.23 -4.55 -9.82
N HIS A 145 32.62 -3.77 -10.72
CA HIS A 145 32.87 -3.83 -12.15
C HIS A 145 34.32 -3.45 -12.44
N ASN A 146 35.14 -4.45 -12.76
CA ASN A 146 36.42 -4.22 -13.38
C ASN A 146 36.24 -4.31 -14.90
N HIS A 147 36.14 -3.15 -15.57
CA HIS A 147 36.19 -3.07 -17.01
C HIS A 147 37.60 -3.35 -17.50
N GLY A 148 37.89 -4.60 -17.79
CA GLY A 148 39.05 -5.02 -18.55
C GLY A 148 38.60 -5.41 -19.94
N SER A 149 38.96 -4.56 -20.93
CA SER A 149 38.85 -4.86 -22.35
C SER A 149 39.73 -6.03 -22.68
N GLU A 150 39.21 -7.14 -23.24
CA GLU A 150 39.89 -7.96 -24.23
C GLU A 150 38.85 -8.75 -25.03
N ALA A 151 39.00 -8.61 -26.39
CA ALA A 151 38.22 -9.31 -27.39
C ALA A 151 38.69 -10.76 -27.49
N GLU A 152 37.76 -11.72 -27.57
CA GLU A 152 37.95 -12.97 -28.33
C GLU A 152 36.60 -13.68 -28.53
N GLU A 153 36.36 -13.98 -29.73
CA GLU A 153 35.55 -14.87 -30.55
C GLU A 153 34.59 -15.87 -29.92
N GLY A 154 33.31 -15.84 -30.34
CA GLY A 154 32.62 -17.06 -30.78
C GLY A 154 31.88 -17.87 -29.74
N GLY A 155 30.75 -17.38 -29.22
CA GLY A 155 29.71 -18.18 -28.62
C GLY A 155 28.41 -17.38 -28.67
N GLY A 156 27.44 -17.85 -29.48
CA GLY A 156 26.14 -17.18 -29.55
C GLY A 156 25.45 -17.17 -28.20
N HIS A 157 25.71 -16.16 -27.43
CA HIS A 157 24.81 -15.75 -26.37
C HIS A 157 23.64 -15.09 -27.06
N GLU A 158 22.51 -15.79 -27.20
CA GLU A 158 21.22 -15.15 -27.39
C GLU A 158 21.15 -14.09 -26.28
N HIS A 159 21.29 -12.83 -26.70
CA HIS A 159 20.99 -11.71 -25.81
C HIS A 159 19.58 -11.96 -25.31
N ALA A 160 19.46 -12.31 -24.03
CA ALA A 160 18.19 -12.20 -23.33
C ALA A 160 17.69 -10.80 -23.68
N HIS A 161 16.64 -10.71 -24.46
CA HIS A 161 16.04 -9.45 -24.85
C HIS A 161 15.87 -8.69 -23.55
N GLU A 162 16.57 -7.57 -23.43
CA GLU A 162 16.52 -6.70 -22.24
C GLU A 162 15.04 -6.43 -21.95
N PHE A 163 14.54 -7.08 -20.90
CA PHE A 163 13.13 -6.99 -20.54
C PHE A 163 12.87 -5.56 -20.08
N ASN A 164 11.99 -4.84 -20.76
CA ASN A 164 11.62 -3.51 -20.34
C ASN A 164 10.67 -3.61 -19.13
N GLU A 165 11.18 -3.33 -17.96
CA GLU A 165 10.47 -3.39 -16.69
C GLU A 165 9.49 -2.24 -16.44
N HIS A 166 9.49 -1.19 -17.27
CA HIS A 166 8.62 -0.02 -17.13
C HIS A 166 7.18 -0.33 -17.58
N LEU A 167 6.58 -1.35 -16.95
CA LEU A 167 5.28 -1.92 -17.33
C LEU A 167 4.09 -0.98 -17.10
N TRP A 168 4.25 0.04 -16.31
CA TRP A 168 3.19 1.06 -16.12
C TRP A 168 2.92 1.91 -17.35
N TYR A 169 3.77 1.83 -18.39
CA TYR A 169 3.49 2.41 -19.72
C TYR A 169 2.73 1.45 -20.64
N ASP A 170 2.57 0.18 -20.26
CA ASP A 170 1.81 -0.80 -21.01
C ASP A 170 0.37 -0.88 -20.47
N PHE A 171 -0.58 -0.31 -21.19
CA PHE A 171 -1.97 -0.23 -20.78
C PHE A 171 -2.64 -1.58 -20.54
N ASP A 172 -2.26 -2.62 -21.29
CA ASP A 172 -2.80 -3.97 -21.08
C ASP A 172 -2.32 -4.55 -19.75
N THR A 173 -1.06 -4.32 -19.40
CA THR A 173 -0.52 -4.70 -18.09
C THR A 173 -1.19 -3.90 -16.98
N VAL A 174 -1.30 -2.58 -17.11
CA VAL A 174 -1.97 -1.72 -16.12
C VAL A 174 -3.38 -2.21 -15.84
N LYS A 175 -4.15 -2.53 -16.88
CA LYS A 175 -5.51 -3.09 -16.75
C LYS A 175 -5.52 -4.40 -15.99
N LYS A 176 -4.61 -5.33 -16.31
CA LYS A 176 -4.51 -6.62 -15.62
C LYS A 176 -4.15 -6.44 -14.15
N VAL A 177 -3.16 -5.57 -13.85
CA VAL A 177 -2.73 -5.25 -12.49
C VAL A 177 -3.87 -4.61 -11.70
N THR A 178 -4.60 -3.66 -12.28
CA THR A 178 -5.75 -3.01 -11.65
C THR A 178 -6.84 -4.01 -11.28
N ASN A 179 -7.17 -4.94 -12.20
CA ASN A 179 -8.13 -6.00 -11.93
C ASN A 179 -7.64 -6.93 -10.79
N LYS A 180 -6.36 -7.32 -10.81
CA LYS A 180 -5.78 -8.16 -9.77
C LYS A 180 -5.80 -7.48 -8.40
N ILE A 181 -5.52 -6.16 -8.34
CA ILE A 181 -5.66 -5.37 -7.11
C ILE A 181 -7.11 -5.41 -6.61
N ALA A 182 -8.10 -5.21 -7.50
CA ALA A 182 -9.51 -5.26 -7.13
C ALA A 182 -9.91 -6.62 -6.55
N ASP A 183 -9.49 -7.71 -7.19
CA ASP A 183 -9.76 -9.08 -6.74
C ASP A 183 -9.12 -9.38 -5.37
N ASP A 184 -7.93 -8.84 -5.09
CA ASP A 184 -7.21 -9.08 -3.83
C ASP A 184 -7.69 -8.19 -2.67
N LEU A 185 -8.36 -7.08 -2.98
CA LEU A 185 -8.98 -6.19 -1.99
C LEU A 185 -10.41 -6.60 -1.63
N ALA A 186 -11.08 -7.40 -2.46
CA ALA A 186 -12.44 -7.89 -2.24
C ALA A 186 -12.49 -9.01 -1.18
#